data_fac2a7c3a1ee45a76e97cab2129e9b74
#
_entry.id   fac2a7c3a1ee45a76e97cab2129e9b74
#
_cell.length_a   1.000
_cell.length_b   1.000
_cell.length_c   1.000
_cell.angle_alpha   90.00
_cell.angle_beta   90.00
_cell.angle_gamma   90.00
#
_symmetry.space_group_name_H-M   'P 1'
#
loop_
_entity.id
_entity.type
_entity.pdbx_description
1 polymer ?
#
loop_
_entity_poly.entity_id
_entity_poly.type
_entity_poly.pdbx_seq_one_letter_code
_entity_poly.pdbx_strand_id
1 'polypeptide(L)'
;MRRFFALTCLILTFTSAQAQSLIVSAATSLTNAFTEIGSLFEAQNSGTTVRFNFAGSGTLVQQISQGAPADVLATADASSMNRAQDAKLIETATRVNFVGNQLVLITPTSSSLNLKSLKELSKANITRIAIGNPSTVPAGLYAKKSLEAVQLWQSLAPKLIMAQNVRQTTLYVSQNEVDAGFVYSTDASAAGKAVKVAFAVNTPDATVYPVAMVADTTQPDIAQKFIRFLKSDTAQTVFTRYGFKAVAP
;
A
#
# COMPACT_ATOMS: atom_id res chain seq x y z
N MET A 1 76.96 -19.69 -2.58
CA MET A 1 75.78 -19.52 -1.73
C MET A 1 74.77 -18.66 -2.46
N ARG A 2 73.75 -19.27 -3.06
CA ARG A 2 72.63 -18.56 -3.77
C ARG A 2 71.47 -18.49 -2.80
N ARG A 3 71.10 -17.25 -2.36
CA ARG A 3 69.88 -16.99 -1.54
C ARG A 3 68.72 -16.87 -2.45
N PHE A 4 67.74 -17.82 -2.39
CA PHE A 4 66.39 -17.69 -2.98
C PHE A 4 65.57 -16.82 -2.07
N PHE A 5 65.11 -15.67 -2.58
CA PHE A 5 64.08 -14.86 -1.96
C PHE A 5 62.74 -15.36 -2.47
N ALA A 6 61.95 -16.01 -1.61
CA ALA A 6 60.57 -16.39 -1.91
C ALA A 6 59.68 -15.17 -1.73
N LEU A 7 59.15 -14.63 -2.83
CA LEU A 7 58.18 -13.55 -2.83
C LEU A 7 56.81 -14.14 -2.61
N THR A 8 56.27 -14.04 -1.39
CA THR A 8 54.90 -14.48 -1.04
C THR A 8 53.92 -13.43 -1.54
N CYS A 9 53.22 -13.71 -2.65
CA CYS A 9 52.20 -12.87 -3.21
C CYS A 9 50.90 -13.04 -2.38
N LEU A 10 50.53 -12.05 -1.56
CA LEU A 10 49.31 -12.01 -0.79
C LEU A 10 48.15 -11.63 -1.76
N ILE A 11 47.38 -12.60 -2.21
CA ILE A 11 46.18 -12.38 -3.05
C ILE A 11 45.09 -11.86 -2.15
N LEU A 12 44.86 -10.54 -2.16
CA LEU A 12 43.66 -9.91 -1.59
C LEU A 12 42.46 -10.23 -2.51
N THR A 13 41.65 -11.18 -2.12
CA THR A 13 40.33 -11.42 -2.75
C THR A 13 39.39 -10.29 -2.34
N PHE A 14 39.22 -9.31 -3.22
CA PHE A 14 38.09 -8.36 -3.12
C PHE A 14 36.81 -9.12 -3.42
N THR A 15 36.05 -9.49 -2.40
CA THR A 15 34.64 -9.87 -2.56
C THR A 15 33.87 -8.63 -3.01
N SER A 16 33.59 -8.54 -4.30
CA SER A 16 32.66 -7.55 -4.83
C SER A 16 31.30 -7.80 -4.17
N ALA A 17 30.90 -6.93 -3.24
CA ALA A 17 29.53 -6.92 -2.74
C ALA A 17 28.62 -6.59 -3.94
N GLN A 18 27.97 -7.61 -4.50
CA GLN A 18 27.04 -7.43 -5.60
C GLN A 18 25.85 -6.62 -5.06
N ALA A 19 25.60 -5.46 -5.65
CA ALA A 19 24.47 -4.62 -5.29
C ALA A 19 23.18 -5.43 -5.45
N GLN A 20 22.48 -5.69 -4.34
CA GLN A 20 21.28 -6.49 -4.29
C GLN A 20 20.06 -5.56 -4.46
N SER A 21 19.21 -5.80 -5.47
CA SER A 21 18.00 -4.99 -5.71
C SER A 21 16.78 -5.78 -5.25
N LEU A 22 16.05 -5.23 -4.27
CA LEU A 22 14.78 -5.76 -3.78
C LEU A 22 13.62 -5.03 -4.44
N ILE A 23 12.75 -5.74 -5.14
CA ILE A 23 11.57 -5.16 -5.80
C ILE A 23 10.34 -5.39 -4.92
N VAL A 24 9.74 -4.31 -4.45
CA VAL A 24 8.57 -4.34 -3.57
C VAL A 24 7.35 -3.78 -4.29
N SER A 25 6.40 -4.66 -4.62
CA SER A 25 5.08 -4.28 -5.14
C SER A 25 4.15 -3.95 -3.98
N ALA A 26 3.74 -2.68 -3.84
CA ALA A 26 3.02 -2.19 -2.67
C ALA A 26 1.79 -1.34 -3.04
N ALA A 27 0.73 -1.46 -2.25
CA ALA A 27 -0.47 -0.64 -2.40
C ALA A 27 -0.11 0.86 -2.35
N THR A 28 -0.73 1.66 -3.22
CA THR A 28 -0.43 3.10 -3.39
C THR A 28 -0.56 3.89 -2.08
N SER A 29 -1.44 3.51 -1.17
CA SER A 29 -1.58 4.13 0.17
C SER A 29 -0.35 3.99 1.06
N LEU A 30 0.55 3.03 0.76
CA LEU A 30 1.81 2.81 1.47
C LEU A 30 2.96 3.72 1.00
N THR A 31 2.80 4.44 -0.12
CA THR A 31 3.92 5.11 -0.81
C THR A 31 4.80 5.93 0.13
N ASN A 32 4.23 6.84 0.92
CA ASN A 32 5.01 7.75 1.75
C ASN A 32 5.77 7.00 2.86
N ALA A 33 5.07 6.12 3.58
CA ALA A 33 5.68 5.32 4.64
C ALA A 33 6.74 4.35 4.09
N PHE A 34 6.45 3.66 2.97
CA PHE A 34 7.37 2.70 2.37
C PHE A 34 8.62 3.36 1.78
N THR A 35 8.49 4.56 1.20
CA THR A 35 9.65 5.31 0.71
C THR A 35 10.63 5.59 1.86
N GLU A 36 10.14 6.04 3.01
CA GLU A 36 10.98 6.28 4.17
C GLU A 36 11.52 4.97 4.78
N ILE A 37 10.66 3.96 4.94
CA ILE A 37 11.06 2.64 5.46
C ILE A 37 12.11 1.98 4.55
N GLY A 38 11.97 2.13 3.22
CA GLY A 38 12.97 1.65 2.26
C GLY A 38 14.34 2.25 2.50
N SER A 39 14.42 3.57 2.67
CA SER A 39 15.68 4.25 2.97
C SER A 39 16.29 3.81 4.31
N LEU A 40 15.45 3.60 5.34
CA LEU A 40 15.91 3.10 6.64
C LEU A 40 16.40 1.64 6.55
N PHE A 41 15.75 0.82 5.73
CA PHE A 41 16.17 -0.55 5.49
C PHE A 41 17.48 -0.62 4.73
N GLU A 42 17.67 0.19 3.68
CA GLU A 42 18.91 0.30 2.91
C GLU A 42 20.07 0.72 3.79
N ALA A 43 19.87 1.68 4.69
CA ALA A 43 20.89 2.13 5.64
C ALA A 43 21.37 1.02 6.58
N GLN A 44 20.51 0.05 6.91
CA GLN A 44 20.84 -1.10 7.77
C GLN A 44 21.33 -2.33 6.97
N ASN A 45 21.21 -2.32 5.63
CA ASN A 45 21.57 -3.43 4.77
C ASN A 45 22.44 -2.90 3.61
N SER A 46 23.70 -2.58 3.92
CA SER A 46 24.65 -2.03 2.95
C SER A 46 24.73 -2.89 1.68
N GLY A 47 24.70 -2.25 0.52
CA GLY A 47 24.69 -2.92 -0.79
C GLY A 47 23.30 -3.36 -1.26
N THR A 48 22.25 -3.10 -0.48
CA THR A 48 20.85 -3.34 -0.89
C THR A 48 20.21 -2.05 -1.37
N THR A 49 19.44 -2.11 -2.48
CA THR A 49 18.57 -1.02 -2.97
C THR A 49 17.15 -1.53 -3.03
N VAL A 50 16.18 -0.78 -2.47
CA VAL A 50 14.75 -1.12 -2.52
C VAL A 50 14.08 -0.32 -3.63
N ARG A 51 13.47 -1.04 -4.57
CA ARG A 51 12.69 -0.45 -5.66
C ARG A 51 11.22 -0.71 -5.43
N PHE A 52 10.41 0.34 -5.47
CA PHE A 52 8.98 0.22 -5.26
C PHE A 52 8.20 0.31 -6.57
N ASN A 53 7.19 -0.58 -6.69
CA ASN A 53 6.12 -0.49 -7.67
C ASN A 53 4.81 -0.22 -6.93
N PHE A 54 4.25 0.99 -7.06
CA PHE A 54 3.03 1.39 -6.36
C PHE A 54 1.81 1.41 -7.29
N ALA A 55 0.80 0.60 -6.96
CA ALA A 55 -0.47 0.56 -7.69
C ALA A 55 -1.64 0.13 -6.78
N GLY A 56 -2.85 -0.01 -7.32
CA GLY A 56 -3.94 -0.69 -6.64
C GLY A 56 -3.58 -2.16 -6.36
N SER A 57 -3.96 -2.69 -5.19
CA SER A 57 -3.55 -4.05 -4.78
C SER A 57 -3.94 -5.13 -5.79
N GLY A 58 -5.14 -5.05 -6.36
CA GLY A 58 -5.58 -5.97 -7.39
C GLY A 58 -4.78 -5.87 -8.68
N THR A 59 -4.36 -4.65 -9.07
CA THR A 59 -3.48 -4.42 -10.21
C THR A 59 -2.10 -5.04 -9.98
N LEU A 60 -1.54 -4.93 -8.76
CA LEU A 60 -0.26 -5.55 -8.41
C LEU A 60 -0.32 -7.08 -8.52
N VAL A 61 -1.38 -7.68 -7.98
CA VAL A 61 -1.60 -9.14 -8.11
C VAL A 61 -1.68 -9.56 -9.57
N GLN A 62 -2.39 -8.80 -10.41
CA GLN A 62 -2.48 -9.06 -11.84
C GLN A 62 -1.11 -8.92 -12.53
N GLN A 63 -0.34 -7.89 -12.22
CA GLN A 63 1.01 -7.69 -12.78
C GLN A 63 1.92 -8.88 -12.44
N ILE A 64 1.96 -9.31 -11.18
CA ILE A 64 2.76 -10.47 -10.75
C ILE A 64 2.28 -11.74 -11.46
N SER A 65 0.97 -11.97 -11.59
CA SER A 65 0.45 -13.13 -12.31
C SER A 65 0.80 -13.14 -13.81
N GLN A 66 1.14 -11.98 -14.37
CA GLN A 66 1.61 -11.80 -15.74
C GLN A 66 3.14 -11.82 -15.86
N GLY A 67 3.85 -12.17 -14.79
CA GLY A 67 5.32 -12.30 -14.79
C GLY A 67 6.05 -10.98 -14.51
N ALA A 68 5.38 -9.93 -14.03
CA ALA A 68 6.09 -8.71 -13.60
C ALA A 68 7.02 -9.05 -12.41
N PRO A 69 8.29 -8.62 -12.43
CA PRO A 69 9.22 -8.92 -11.36
C PRO A 69 8.80 -8.27 -10.04
N ALA A 70 8.78 -9.07 -8.98
CA ALA A 70 8.55 -8.62 -7.61
C ALA A 70 9.14 -9.64 -6.63
N ASP A 71 9.68 -9.16 -5.51
CA ASP A 71 10.21 -10.00 -4.43
C ASP A 71 9.26 -10.00 -3.23
N VAL A 72 8.58 -8.87 -3.00
CA VAL A 72 7.63 -8.68 -1.91
C VAL A 72 6.33 -8.07 -2.45
N LEU A 73 5.19 -8.60 -2.01
CA LEU A 73 3.86 -8.04 -2.27
C LEU A 73 3.27 -7.53 -0.95
N ALA A 74 2.88 -6.25 -0.90
CA ALA A 74 2.17 -5.63 0.21
C ALA A 74 0.84 -5.04 -0.26
N THR A 75 -0.28 -5.57 0.23
CA THR A 75 -1.63 -5.16 -0.18
C THR A 75 -2.35 -4.36 0.90
N ALA A 76 -3.35 -3.57 0.53
CA ALA A 76 -4.17 -2.78 1.45
C ALA A 76 -5.50 -3.48 1.81
N ASP A 77 -5.59 -4.78 1.55
CA ASP A 77 -6.72 -5.64 1.93
C ASP A 77 -6.34 -7.13 1.92
N ALA A 78 -7.04 -7.91 2.72
CA ALA A 78 -6.86 -9.35 2.78
C ALA A 78 -7.35 -10.06 1.50
N SER A 79 -8.38 -9.53 0.81
CA SER A 79 -8.96 -10.15 -0.39
C SER A 79 -7.95 -10.21 -1.54
N SER A 80 -7.20 -9.13 -1.79
CA SER A 80 -6.15 -9.12 -2.81
C SER A 80 -5.03 -10.11 -2.47
N MET A 81 -4.62 -10.18 -1.20
CA MET A 81 -3.61 -11.14 -0.75
C MET A 81 -4.12 -12.59 -0.85
N ASN A 82 -5.41 -12.84 -0.57
CA ASN A 82 -6.01 -14.16 -0.76
C ASN A 82 -5.95 -14.56 -2.25
N ARG A 83 -6.31 -13.67 -3.17
CA ARG A 83 -6.18 -13.96 -4.62
C ARG A 83 -4.75 -14.29 -5.03
N ALA A 84 -3.75 -13.58 -4.49
CA ALA A 84 -2.35 -13.89 -4.74
C ALA A 84 -1.97 -15.27 -4.20
N GLN A 85 -2.46 -15.64 -3.02
CA GLN A 85 -2.25 -16.94 -2.40
C GLN A 85 -2.92 -18.07 -3.20
N ASP A 86 -4.19 -17.89 -3.57
CA ASP A 86 -4.96 -18.89 -4.34
C ASP A 86 -4.32 -19.14 -5.73
N ALA A 87 -3.73 -18.09 -6.32
CA ALA A 87 -2.96 -18.17 -7.55
C ALA A 87 -1.51 -18.67 -7.35
N LYS A 88 -1.11 -19.02 -6.12
CA LYS A 88 0.25 -19.49 -5.75
C LYS A 88 1.36 -18.50 -6.11
N LEU A 89 1.07 -17.20 -6.07
CA LEU A 89 2.03 -16.13 -6.39
C LEU A 89 2.89 -15.73 -5.19
N ILE A 90 2.56 -16.21 -3.98
CA ILE A 90 3.27 -15.86 -2.75
C ILE A 90 3.63 -17.10 -1.92
N GLU A 91 4.69 -16.98 -1.16
CA GLU A 91 5.06 -17.92 -0.11
C GLU A 91 4.15 -17.71 1.12
N THR A 92 3.11 -18.55 1.25
CA THR A 92 2.05 -18.42 2.26
C THR A 92 2.60 -18.36 3.69
N ALA A 93 3.68 -19.11 3.97
CA ALA A 93 4.32 -19.13 5.29
C ALA A 93 4.92 -17.76 5.71
N THR A 94 5.16 -16.86 4.75
CA THR A 94 5.70 -15.52 5.00
C THR A 94 4.64 -14.45 5.19
N ARG A 95 3.36 -14.79 4.93
CA ARG A 95 2.25 -13.84 4.97
C ARG A 95 1.97 -13.39 6.40
N VAL A 96 2.02 -12.07 6.61
CA VAL A 96 1.72 -11.44 7.90
C VAL A 96 0.94 -10.14 7.69
N ASN A 97 0.04 -9.81 8.62
CA ASN A 97 -0.53 -8.46 8.70
C ASN A 97 0.46 -7.56 9.45
N PHE A 98 0.75 -6.37 8.93
CA PHE A 98 1.77 -5.50 9.54
C PHE A 98 1.22 -4.15 10.01
N VAL A 99 0.16 -3.62 9.39
CA VAL A 99 -0.55 -2.40 9.81
C VAL A 99 -2.04 -2.49 9.49
N GLY A 100 -2.83 -1.62 10.11
CA GLY A 100 -4.23 -1.37 9.79
C GLY A 100 -4.46 0.07 9.31
N ASN A 101 -5.68 0.36 8.85
CA ASN A 101 -6.07 1.70 8.41
C ASN A 101 -7.56 1.95 8.74
N GLN A 102 -8.04 3.15 8.39
CA GLN A 102 -9.44 3.54 8.50
C GLN A 102 -9.92 4.11 7.18
N LEU A 103 -11.02 3.58 6.63
CA LEU A 103 -11.69 4.21 5.51
C LEU A 103 -12.38 5.50 5.98
N VAL A 104 -12.25 6.57 5.20
CA VAL A 104 -12.88 7.86 5.47
C VAL A 104 -13.53 8.41 4.21
N LEU A 105 -14.57 9.20 4.38
CA LEU A 105 -15.12 10.06 3.32
C LEU A 105 -14.43 11.42 3.43
N ILE A 106 -13.91 11.91 2.31
CA ILE A 106 -13.31 13.25 2.20
C ILE A 106 -14.13 14.12 1.26
N THR A 107 -14.03 15.43 1.48
CA THR A 107 -14.57 16.48 0.60
C THR A 107 -13.47 17.51 0.32
N PRO A 108 -13.59 18.29 -0.76
CA PRO A 108 -12.72 19.46 -0.95
C PRO A 108 -12.76 20.39 0.25
N THR A 109 -11.64 21.01 0.60
CA THR A 109 -11.60 21.97 1.71
C THR A 109 -12.52 23.17 1.47
N SER A 110 -12.66 23.60 0.22
CA SER A 110 -13.56 24.67 -0.21
C SER A 110 -15.05 24.31 -0.12
N SER A 111 -15.39 23.02 -0.01
CA SER A 111 -16.78 22.57 0.00
C SER A 111 -17.53 23.03 1.26
N SER A 112 -18.75 23.52 1.11
CA SER A 112 -19.69 23.83 2.21
C SER A 112 -20.45 22.60 2.71
N LEU A 113 -20.24 21.42 2.10
CA LEU A 113 -20.91 20.18 2.51
C LEU A 113 -20.50 19.77 3.92
N ASN A 114 -21.50 19.53 4.78
CA ASN A 114 -21.32 19.02 6.14
C ASN A 114 -21.95 17.63 6.22
N LEU A 115 -21.24 16.64 5.67
CA LEU A 115 -21.70 15.26 5.61
C LEU A 115 -21.35 14.52 6.90
N LYS A 116 -22.31 13.78 7.45
CA LYS A 116 -22.21 13.02 8.70
C LYS A 116 -22.45 11.52 8.53
N SER A 117 -22.99 11.11 7.38
CA SER A 117 -23.32 9.70 7.12
C SER A 117 -23.34 9.38 5.62
N LEU A 118 -23.25 8.09 5.29
CA LEU A 118 -23.35 7.60 3.91
C LEU A 118 -24.69 7.94 3.27
N LYS A 119 -25.80 7.98 4.04
CA LYS A 119 -27.13 8.31 3.52
C LYS A 119 -27.19 9.71 2.91
N GLU A 120 -26.38 10.63 3.38
CA GLU A 120 -26.37 12.01 2.87
C GLU A 120 -25.76 12.13 1.46
N LEU A 121 -25.05 11.11 0.99
CA LEU A 121 -24.54 11.04 -0.39
C LEU A 121 -25.66 10.98 -1.44
N SER A 122 -26.88 10.63 -1.03
CA SER A 122 -28.07 10.64 -1.89
C SER A 122 -28.63 12.06 -2.14
N LYS A 123 -28.19 13.09 -1.41
CA LYS A 123 -28.64 14.47 -1.60
C LYS A 123 -28.44 14.93 -3.05
N ALA A 124 -29.36 15.77 -3.55
CA ALA A 124 -29.37 16.22 -4.95
C ALA A 124 -28.15 17.09 -5.31
N ASN A 125 -27.61 17.82 -4.34
CA ASN A 125 -26.42 18.67 -4.52
C ASN A 125 -25.09 17.88 -4.49
N ILE A 126 -25.13 16.55 -4.34
CA ILE A 126 -23.98 15.65 -4.50
C ILE A 126 -24.18 14.89 -5.82
N THR A 127 -23.35 15.18 -6.79
CA THR A 127 -23.48 14.67 -8.16
C THR A 127 -22.36 13.74 -8.57
N ARG A 128 -21.16 13.91 -7.98
CA ARG A 128 -19.94 13.16 -8.33
C ARG A 128 -19.22 12.71 -7.08
N ILE A 129 -18.98 11.40 -6.97
CA ILE A 129 -18.32 10.77 -5.83
C ILE A 129 -17.15 9.92 -6.37
N ALA A 130 -15.94 10.26 -6.03
CA ALA A 130 -14.78 9.46 -6.42
C ALA A 130 -14.64 8.21 -5.53
N ILE A 131 -14.40 7.09 -6.17
CA ILE A 131 -14.18 5.80 -5.53
C ILE A 131 -13.11 5.03 -6.30
N GLY A 132 -12.19 4.37 -5.62
CA GLY A 132 -11.31 3.41 -6.29
C GLY A 132 -12.12 2.30 -6.96
N ASN A 133 -11.69 1.82 -8.14
CA ASN A 133 -12.38 0.69 -8.77
C ASN A 133 -12.41 -0.51 -7.81
N PRO A 134 -13.59 -0.99 -7.39
CA PRO A 134 -13.69 -2.05 -6.37
C PRO A 134 -13.04 -3.38 -6.74
N SER A 135 -12.82 -3.64 -8.04
CA SER A 135 -12.16 -4.88 -8.50
C SER A 135 -10.65 -4.87 -8.30
N THR A 136 -10.02 -3.67 -8.24
CA THR A 136 -8.56 -3.53 -8.23
C THR A 136 -8.02 -2.65 -7.11
N VAL A 137 -8.88 -1.82 -6.48
CA VAL A 137 -8.49 -0.85 -5.45
C VAL A 137 -9.16 -1.18 -4.12
N PRO A 138 -8.41 -1.56 -3.09
CA PRO A 138 -8.95 -1.96 -1.79
C PRO A 138 -9.88 -0.94 -1.14
N ALA A 139 -9.51 0.36 -1.12
CA ALA A 139 -10.38 1.40 -0.56
C ALA A 139 -11.74 1.45 -1.27
N GLY A 140 -11.77 1.19 -2.58
CA GLY A 140 -12.99 1.09 -3.35
C GLY A 140 -13.81 -0.16 -3.02
N LEU A 141 -13.16 -1.30 -2.78
CA LEU A 141 -13.84 -2.52 -2.33
C LEU A 141 -14.49 -2.32 -0.96
N TYR A 142 -13.77 -1.72 0.00
CA TYR A 142 -14.33 -1.41 1.32
C TYR A 142 -15.49 -0.41 1.23
N ALA A 143 -15.34 0.65 0.41
CA ALA A 143 -16.41 1.62 0.17
C ALA A 143 -17.66 0.97 -0.44
N LYS A 144 -17.48 0.09 -1.44
CA LYS A 144 -18.59 -0.68 -2.03
C LYS A 144 -19.31 -1.50 -0.96
N LYS A 145 -18.57 -2.32 -0.19
CA LYS A 145 -19.17 -3.13 0.89
C LYS A 145 -19.91 -2.28 1.92
N SER A 146 -19.36 -1.11 2.28
CA SER A 146 -20.02 -0.20 3.22
C SER A 146 -21.32 0.41 2.63
N LEU A 147 -21.33 0.74 1.35
CA LEU A 147 -22.52 1.25 0.66
C LEU A 147 -23.57 0.16 0.44
N GLU A 148 -23.16 -1.06 0.14
CA GLU A 148 -24.06 -2.23 0.04
C GLU A 148 -24.71 -2.56 1.39
N ALA A 149 -23.98 -2.51 2.49
CA ALA A 149 -24.51 -2.76 3.83
C ALA A 149 -25.63 -1.79 4.24
N VAL A 150 -25.65 -0.58 3.66
CA VAL A 150 -26.72 0.41 3.87
C VAL A 150 -27.64 0.59 2.65
N GLN A 151 -27.58 -0.32 1.68
CA GLN A 151 -28.40 -0.39 0.46
C GLN A 151 -28.30 0.84 -0.45
N LEU A 152 -27.14 1.52 -0.47
CA LEU A 152 -26.91 2.73 -1.27
C LEU A 152 -26.11 2.48 -2.55
N TRP A 153 -25.47 1.32 -2.71
CA TRP A 153 -24.57 1.07 -3.85
C TRP A 153 -25.23 1.30 -5.21
N GLN A 154 -26.42 0.70 -5.42
CA GLN A 154 -27.11 0.79 -6.70
C GLN A 154 -27.63 2.22 -6.98
N SER A 155 -28.21 2.87 -5.97
CA SER A 155 -28.76 4.22 -6.14
C SER A 155 -27.69 5.29 -6.37
N LEU A 156 -26.47 5.07 -5.84
CA LEU A 156 -25.36 5.99 -6.04
C LEU A 156 -24.51 5.66 -7.29
N ALA A 157 -24.72 4.51 -7.93
CA ALA A 157 -23.93 4.08 -9.09
C ALA A 157 -23.79 5.17 -10.19
N PRO A 158 -24.84 5.94 -10.55
CA PRO A 158 -24.74 7.00 -11.55
C PRO A 158 -23.84 8.18 -11.13
N LYS A 159 -23.55 8.33 -9.83
CA LYS A 159 -22.70 9.40 -9.28
C LYS A 159 -21.25 8.97 -9.11
N LEU A 160 -20.93 7.67 -9.22
CA LEU A 160 -19.62 7.13 -8.91
C LEU A 160 -18.62 7.34 -10.04
N ILE A 161 -17.50 7.95 -9.74
CA ILE A 161 -16.35 8.12 -10.62
C ILE A 161 -15.25 7.16 -10.18
N MET A 162 -14.92 6.19 -11.05
CA MET A 162 -13.96 5.14 -10.75
C MET A 162 -12.52 5.63 -10.94
N ALA A 163 -11.70 5.48 -9.90
CA ALA A 163 -10.28 5.79 -9.92
C ALA A 163 -9.43 4.49 -9.98
N GLN A 164 -8.25 4.59 -10.58
CA GLN A 164 -7.31 3.46 -10.71
C GLN A 164 -6.57 3.13 -9.40
N ASN A 165 -6.51 4.07 -8.47
CA ASN A 165 -5.93 3.89 -7.14
C ASN A 165 -6.44 4.98 -6.18
N VAL A 166 -6.15 4.83 -4.88
CA VAL A 166 -6.65 5.73 -3.85
C VAL A 166 -6.07 7.16 -3.96
N ARG A 167 -4.85 7.32 -4.46
CA ARG A 167 -4.26 8.67 -4.67
C ARG A 167 -4.97 9.44 -5.78
N GLN A 168 -5.37 8.76 -6.85
CA GLN A 168 -6.19 9.39 -7.89
C GLN A 168 -7.54 9.82 -7.33
N THR A 169 -8.17 9.01 -6.46
CA THR A 169 -9.38 9.43 -5.72
C THR A 169 -9.14 10.70 -4.93
N THR A 170 -8.04 10.75 -4.17
CA THR A 170 -7.65 11.94 -3.39
C THR A 170 -7.45 13.16 -4.27
N LEU A 171 -6.79 12.98 -5.43
CA LEU A 171 -6.52 14.06 -6.39
C LEU A 171 -7.81 14.65 -6.93
N TYR A 172 -8.77 13.84 -7.37
CA TYR A 172 -10.06 14.32 -7.87
C TYR A 172 -10.80 15.18 -6.82
N VAL A 173 -10.77 14.77 -5.55
CA VAL A 173 -11.35 15.56 -4.47
C VAL A 173 -10.58 16.87 -4.25
N SER A 174 -9.26 16.81 -4.16
CA SER A 174 -8.42 17.99 -3.89
C SER A 174 -8.51 19.05 -4.99
N GLN A 175 -8.79 18.65 -6.23
CA GLN A 175 -8.96 19.52 -7.39
C GLN A 175 -10.40 20.00 -7.61
N ASN A 176 -11.33 19.68 -6.69
CA ASN A 176 -12.77 19.98 -6.82
C ASN A 176 -13.43 19.35 -8.08
N GLU A 177 -12.86 18.27 -8.61
CA GLU A 177 -13.46 17.55 -9.75
C GLU A 177 -14.66 16.71 -9.33
N VAL A 178 -14.77 16.39 -8.04
CA VAL A 178 -15.86 15.64 -7.42
C VAL A 178 -16.26 16.26 -6.08
N ASP A 179 -17.49 15.98 -5.63
CA ASP A 179 -18.06 16.52 -4.39
C ASP A 179 -17.51 15.81 -3.13
N ALA A 180 -17.21 14.51 -3.26
CA ALA A 180 -16.69 13.67 -2.19
C ALA A 180 -15.88 12.49 -2.74
N GLY A 181 -15.11 11.82 -1.87
CA GLY A 181 -14.38 10.62 -2.25
C GLY A 181 -14.07 9.72 -1.07
N PHE A 182 -13.94 8.41 -1.36
CA PHE A 182 -13.56 7.40 -0.38
C PHE A 182 -12.07 7.12 -0.44
N VAL A 183 -11.36 7.37 0.66
CA VAL A 183 -9.91 7.17 0.79
C VAL A 183 -9.58 6.60 2.17
N TYR A 184 -8.33 6.26 2.41
CA TYR A 184 -7.90 5.95 3.77
C TYR A 184 -7.55 7.23 4.55
N SER A 185 -7.58 7.15 5.88
CA SER A 185 -7.19 8.27 6.75
C SER A 185 -5.76 8.73 6.49
N THR A 186 -4.86 7.81 6.15
CA THR A 186 -3.47 8.11 5.77
C THR A 186 -3.37 8.94 4.49
N ASP A 187 -4.23 8.68 3.49
CA ASP A 187 -4.26 9.45 2.24
C ASP A 187 -4.82 10.85 2.48
N ALA A 188 -5.87 10.97 3.32
CA ALA A 188 -6.41 12.26 3.74
C ALA A 188 -5.36 13.08 4.50
N SER A 189 -4.61 12.46 5.41
CA SER A 189 -3.52 13.09 6.14
C SER A 189 -2.40 13.56 5.20
N ALA A 190 -2.00 12.74 4.23
CA ALA A 190 -0.99 13.08 3.24
C ALA A 190 -1.41 14.24 2.31
N ALA A 191 -2.70 14.37 2.00
CA ALA A 191 -3.26 15.49 1.23
C ALA A 191 -3.29 16.80 2.05
N GLY A 192 -3.20 16.73 3.37
CA GLY A 192 -3.14 17.88 4.26
C GLY A 192 -4.34 18.81 4.10
N LYS A 193 -4.07 20.08 3.85
CA LYS A 193 -5.11 21.13 3.76
C LYS A 193 -5.92 21.12 2.45
N ALA A 194 -5.58 20.26 1.49
CA ALA A 194 -6.28 20.19 0.20
C ALA A 194 -7.67 19.52 0.31
N VAL A 195 -7.85 18.67 1.31
CA VAL A 195 -9.11 17.97 1.57
C VAL A 195 -9.47 18.04 3.05
N LYS A 196 -10.74 17.81 3.38
CA LYS A 196 -11.19 17.62 4.76
C LYS A 196 -11.89 16.28 4.92
N VAL A 197 -11.65 15.61 6.03
CA VAL A 197 -12.37 14.40 6.41
C VAL A 197 -13.77 14.79 6.88
N ALA A 198 -14.80 14.27 6.19
CA ALA A 198 -16.19 14.46 6.59
C ALA A 198 -16.52 13.52 7.76
N PHE A 199 -16.24 12.25 7.62
CA PHE A 199 -16.43 11.24 8.68
C PHE A 199 -15.66 9.95 8.38
N ALA A 200 -15.43 9.14 9.42
CA ALA A 200 -14.92 7.79 9.30
C ALA A 200 -16.02 6.83 8.83
N VAL A 201 -15.72 6.01 7.83
CA VAL A 201 -16.66 5.03 7.28
C VAL A 201 -16.50 3.70 8.00
N ASN A 202 -17.60 3.18 8.54
CA ASN A 202 -17.62 1.83 9.10
C ASN A 202 -17.53 0.81 7.95
N THR A 203 -16.53 -0.06 8.01
CA THR A 203 -16.33 -1.14 7.07
C THR A 203 -16.78 -2.46 7.70
N PRO A 204 -17.47 -3.36 6.97
CA PRO A 204 -17.86 -4.67 7.50
C PRO A 204 -16.67 -5.53 7.93
N ASP A 205 -15.54 -5.37 7.22
CA ASP A 205 -14.30 -6.09 7.51
C ASP A 205 -13.24 -5.12 8.07
N ALA A 206 -12.33 -5.64 8.88
CA ALA A 206 -11.16 -4.88 9.33
C ALA A 206 -10.26 -4.49 8.14
N THR A 207 -9.86 -3.23 8.10
CA THR A 207 -8.92 -2.74 7.09
C THR A 207 -7.51 -3.08 7.52
N VAL A 208 -7.01 -4.24 7.08
CA VAL A 208 -5.66 -4.73 7.37
C VAL A 208 -4.80 -4.75 6.12
N TYR A 209 -3.50 -4.60 6.31
CA TYR A 209 -2.48 -4.62 5.26
C TYR A 209 -1.60 -5.85 5.45
N PRO A 210 -1.80 -6.89 4.66
CA PRO A 210 -0.89 -8.02 4.63
C PRO A 210 0.29 -7.78 3.71
N VAL A 211 1.42 -8.42 4.05
CA VAL A 211 2.63 -8.53 3.23
C VAL A 211 3.02 -9.98 3.11
N ALA A 212 3.60 -10.38 1.99
CA ALA A 212 4.17 -11.71 1.78
C ALA A 212 5.33 -11.64 0.78
N MET A 213 6.21 -12.63 0.84
CA MET A 213 7.23 -12.87 -0.18
C MET A 213 6.58 -13.45 -1.44
N VAL A 214 7.02 -13.00 -2.61
CA VAL A 214 6.59 -13.56 -3.91
C VAL A 214 7.27 -14.91 -4.10
N ALA A 215 6.52 -15.91 -4.61
CA ALA A 215 6.98 -17.29 -4.71
C ALA A 215 8.21 -17.45 -5.62
N ASP A 216 8.24 -16.71 -6.74
CA ASP A 216 9.30 -16.79 -7.76
C ASP A 216 10.45 -15.79 -7.50
N THR A 217 10.57 -15.24 -6.28
CA THR A 217 11.66 -14.31 -5.96
C THR A 217 13.03 -14.98 -6.08
N THR A 218 13.97 -14.27 -6.69
CA THR A 218 15.40 -14.65 -6.71
C THR A 218 16.17 -14.09 -5.51
N GLN A 219 15.49 -13.36 -4.61
CA GLN A 219 16.06 -12.64 -3.48
C GLN A 219 15.41 -13.03 -2.13
N PRO A 220 15.24 -14.34 -1.81
CA PRO A 220 14.39 -14.76 -0.66
C PRO A 220 14.92 -14.24 0.68
N ASP A 221 16.24 -14.22 0.89
CA ASP A 221 16.84 -13.80 2.16
C ASP A 221 16.57 -12.33 2.47
N ILE A 222 16.76 -11.44 1.47
CA ILE A 222 16.55 -10.00 1.68
C ILE A 222 15.06 -9.66 1.71
N ALA A 223 14.21 -10.38 0.94
CA ALA A 223 12.76 -10.25 1.00
C ALA A 223 12.24 -10.60 2.41
N GLN A 224 12.71 -11.70 2.98
CA GLN A 224 12.37 -12.11 4.35
C GLN A 224 12.88 -11.11 5.40
N LYS A 225 14.08 -10.54 5.21
CA LYS A 225 14.59 -9.47 6.09
C LYS A 225 13.72 -8.22 6.02
N PHE A 226 13.29 -7.82 4.82
CA PHE A 226 12.39 -6.67 4.65
C PHE A 226 11.03 -6.89 5.31
N ILE A 227 10.42 -8.07 5.16
CA ILE A 227 9.15 -8.41 5.81
C ILE A 227 9.28 -8.35 7.36
N ARG A 228 10.39 -8.87 7.92
CA ARG A 228 10.67 -8.74 9.35
C ARG A 228 10.88 -7.29 9.77
N PHE A 229 11.57 -6.50 8.95
CA PHE A 229 11.82 -5.09 9.23
C PHE A 229 10.52 -4.28 9.31
N LEU A 230 9.52 -4.58 8.47
CA LEU A 230 8.20 -3.93 8.55
C LEU A 230 7.52 -4.10 9.91
N LYS A 231 7.86 -5.15 10.67
CA LYS A 231 7.35 -5.41 12.03
C LYS A 231 8.26 -4.87 13.14
N SER A 232 9.41 -4.29 12.84
CA SER A 232 10.30 -3.69 13.83
C SER A 232 9.73 -2.39 14.41
N ASP A 233 10.16 -2.03 15.62
CA ASP A 233 9.77 -0.78 16.27
C ASP A 233 10.09 0.44 15.40
N THR A 234 11.21 0.40 14.68
CA THR A 234 11.61 1.47 13.73
C THR A 234 10.55 1.67 12.65
N ALA A 235 10.16 0.60 11.96
CA ALA A 235 9.15 0.69 10.90
C ALA A 235 7.76 1.01 11.46
N GLN A 236 7.38 0.45 12.61
CA GLN A 236 6.09 0.71 13.26
C GLN A 236 5.97 2.16 13.74
N THR A 237 7.07 2.78 14.18
CA THR A 237 7.12 4.21 14.50
C THR A 237 6.86 5.07 13.26
N VAL A 238 7.46 4.72 12.11
CA VAL A 238 7.19 5.38 10.83
C VAL A 238 5.72 5.23 10.46
N PHE A 239 5.17 4.02 10.48
CA PHE A 239 3.76 3.79 10.16
C PHE A 239 2.81 4.61 11.03
N THR A 240 3.05 4.64 12.35
CA THR A 240 2.25 5.43 13.30
C THR A 240 2.28 6.91 12.96
N ARG A 241 3.45 7.46 12.62
CA ARG A 241 3.60 8.87 12.22
C ARG A 241 2.83 9.20 10.93
N TYR A 242 2.73 8.25 9.98
CA TYR A 242 1.90 8.39 8.78
C TYR A 242 0.42 8.07 9.02
N GLY A 243 0.00 7.77 10.25
CA GLY A 243 -1.40 7.57 10.62
C GLY A 243 -1.95 6.16 10.41
N PHE A 244 -1.07 5.18 10.16
CA PHE A 244 -1.48 3.76 10.17
C PHE A 244 -1.77 3.31 11.60
N LYS A 245 -2.63 2.31 11.72
CA LYS A 245 -2.98 1.69 13.00
C LYS A 245 -2.14 0.44 13.22
N ALA A 246 -1.73 0.20 14.46
CA ALA A 246 -1.17 -1.09 14.84
C ALA A 246 -2.21 -2.20 14.60
N VAL A 247 -1.76 -3.38 14.23
CA VAL A 247 -2.58 -4.61 14.20
C VAL A 247 -2.18 -5.48 15.38
N ALA A 248 -3.15 -6.18 15.94
CA ALA A 248 -2.85 -7.19 16.95
C ALA A 248 -1.91 -8.25 16.36
N PRO A 249 -0.95 -8.75 17.15
CA PRO A 249 -0.01 -9.80 16.75
C PRO A 249 -0.72 -11.09 16.36
#